data_2f847aa72b8f6f264d14e7dcb8bba5db
#
_entry.id   2f847aa72b8f6f264d14e7dcb8bba5db
#
_cell.length_a   1.000
_cell.length_b   1.000
_cell.length_c   1.000
_cell.angle_alpha   90.00
_cell.angle_beta   90.00
_cell.angle_gamma   90.00
#
_symmetry.space_group_name_H-M   'P 1'
#
loop_
_entity.id
_entity.type
_entity.pdbx_description
1 polymer ?
#
loop_
_entity_poly.entity_id
_entity_poly.type
_entity_poly.pdbx_seq_one_letter_code
_entity_poly.pdbx_strand_id
1 'polypeptide(L)'
;SMLRRYTGTQMVSNFRPTAAAAMYDIFVDKESPLEGTEAGTVWDPSMGYGGRLLGAISAGVNYIGTDPCIPTYEGLEKIRDEYGHKHLSYTLLRQGSETYIPEDNSLDFVFTSPPYFGWEAYGDEPEQSSIKFSTSDMWREKFLLQTIKNAYKGLKQNKFLGLNVANTKQYKTFEEDTVDLAKQAGFTHTDTWWLSLSTQQGGSAVSTLDGDTTETKQKQQYMGEYKRPDVSGRKFEPVFIFKKC
;
A
#
# COMPACT_ATOMS: atom_id res chain seq x y z
N SER A 1 10.03 -3.69 -22.04
CA SER A 1 11.48 -3.64 -21.95
C SER A 1 12.08 -5.05 -22.03
N MET A 2 13.32 -5.17 -22.51
CA MET A 2 14.01 -6.46 -22.73
C MET A 2 14.14 -7.31 -21.44
N LEU A 3 14.35 -6.70 -20.29
CA LEU A 3 14.47 -7.37 -18.98
C LEU A 3 13.23 -8.20 -18.61
N ARG A 4 12.01 -7.72 -18.89
CA ARG A 4 10.77 -8.48 -18.61
C ARG A 4 10.69 -9.84 -19.32
N ARG A 5 11.32 -10.00 -20.49
CA ARG A 5 11.26 -11.24 -21.26
C ARG A 5 12.19 -12.35 -20.73
N TYR A 6 13.25 -11.98 -20.02
CA TYR A 6 14.30 -12.89 -19.62
C TYR A 6 14.26 -13.30 -18.14
N THR A 7 13.72 -12.46 -17.24
CA THR A 7 13.75 -12.74 -15.80
C THR A 7 12.40 -13.14 -15.21
N GLY A 8 11.31 -12.94 -15.95
CA GLY A 8 9.95 -13.16 -15.41
C GLY A 8 9.55 -12.22 -14.28
N THR A 9 10.44 -11.31 -13.90
CA THR A 9 10.23 -10.35 -12.80
C THR A 9 9.48 -9.12 -13.30
N GLN A 10 8.45 -8.69 -12.60
CA GLN A 10 7.74 -7.47 -12.92
C GLN A 10 8.53 -6.26 -12.40
N MET A 11 8.63 -5.21 -13.21
CA MET A 11 9.14 -3.93 -12.72
C MET A 11 8.17 -3.35 -11.71
N VAL A 12 8.70 -2.90 -10.58
CA VAL A 12 7.95 -2.18 -9.56
C VAL A 12 7.30 -0.94 -10.19
N SER A 13 6.02 -0.74 -9.92
CA SER A 13 5.28 0.44 -10.38
C SER A 13 5.19 1.47 -9.26
N ASN A 14 5.36 2.75 -9.59
CA ASN A 14 5.14 3.81 -8.62
C ASN A 14 3.64 4.01 -8.38
N PHE A 15 3.24 4.12 -7.11
CA PHE A 15 1.87 4.48 -6.75
C PHE A 15 1.57 5.92 -7.21
N ARG A 16 0.35 6.17 -7.72
CA ARG A 16 -0.01 7.50 -8.23
C ARG A 16 -0.17 8.52 -7.10
N PRO A 17 0.59 9.64 -7.11
CA PRO A 17 0.50 10.67 -6.06
C PRO A 17 -0.91 11.23 -5.89
N THR A 18 -1.64 11.44 -6.98
CA THR A 18 -3.01 11.96 -6.94
C THR A 18 -3.99 11.00 -6.26
N ALA A 19 -3.81 9.69 -6.42
CA ALA A 19 -4.63 8.71 -5.72
C ALA A 19 -4.29 8.68 -4.23
N ALA A 20 -3.01 8.79 -3.86
CA ALA A 20 -2.61 8.88 -2.47
C ALA A 20 -3.14 10.16 -1.80
N ALA A 21 -3.03 11.31 -2.47
CA ALA A 21 -3.58 12.57 -1.97
C ALA A 21 -5.09 12.46 -1.70
N ALA A 22 -5.85 11.87 -2.64
CA ALA A 22 -7.28 11.64 -2.46
C ALA A 22 -7.59 10.74 -1.25
N MET A 23 -6.79 9.69 -1.01
CA MET A 23 -6.95 8.84 0.19
C MET A 23 -6.70 9.64 1.46
N TYR A 24 -5.65 10.46 1.50
CA TYR A 24 -5.37 11.30 2.67
C TYR A 24 -6.44 12.37 2.89
N ASP A 25 -6.97 12.97 1.82
CA ASP A 25 -8.05 13.96 1.91
C ASP A 25 -9.35 13.39 2.49
N ILE A 26 -9.60 12.09 2.26
CA ILE A 26 -10.83 11.43 2.70
C ILE A 26 -10.70 10.87 4.12
N PHE A 27 -9.54 10.26 4.45
CA PHE A 27 -9.38 9.53 5.71
C PHE A 27 -8.68 10.31 6.83
N VAL A 28 -8.02 11.41 6.50
CA VAL A 28 -7.45 12.32 7.51
C VAL A 28 -8.37 13.50 7.69
N ASP A 29 -8.91 13.66 8.89
CA ASP A 29 -9.75 14.82 9.21
C ASP A 29 -8.89 16.08 9.04
N LYS A 30 -9.22 16.83 8.03
CA LYS A 30 -8.74 18.20 7.87
C LYS A 30 -9.74 19.11 8.59
N GLU A 31 -9.66 19.14 9.93
CA GLU A 31 -10.27 20.28 10.60
C GLU A 31 -9.64 21.52 9.95
N SER A 32 -10.51 22.43 9.51
CA SER A 32 -10.12 23.73 8.94
C SER A 32 -8.92 24.26 9.73
N PRO A 33 -7.85 24.75 9.11
CA PRO A 33 -6.71 25.28 9.82
C PRO A 33 -7.13 26.58 10.55
N LEU A 34 -7.89 26.40 11.62
CA LEU A 34 -7.90 27.36 12.69
C LEU A 34 -6.48 27.36 13.22
N GLU A 35 -5.84 28.52 13.28
CA GLU A 35 -4.49 28.67 13.83
C GLU A 35 -4.37 27.83 15.11
N GLY A 36 -3.51 26.79 15.10
CA GLY A 36 -3.24 25.93 16.24
C GLY A 36 -3.72 24.48 16.16
N THR A 37 -4.39 24.01 15.10
CA THR A 37 -4.68 22.59 14.90
C THR A 37 -3.49 21.90 14.25
N GLU A 38 -3.02 20.79 14.87
CA GLU A 38 -1.95 19.98 14.31
C GLU A 38 -2.46 19.22 13.07
N ALA A 39 -1.65 19.22 12.00
CA ALA A 39 -1.94 18.42 10.81
C ALA A 39 -1.98 16.93 11.18
N GLY A 40 -2.95 16.20 10.64
CA GLY A 40 -3.05 14.77 10.87
C GLY A 40 -1.80 14.02 10.39
N THR A 41 -1.47 12.90 11.05
CA THR A 41 -0.28 12.10 10.78
C THR A 41 -0.63 10.79 10.11
N VAL A 42 0.01 10.51 8.98
CA VAL A 42 -0.14 9.26 8.24
C VAL A 42 1.12 8.41 8.29
N TRP A 43 0.96 7.09 8.32
CA TRP A 43 2.07 6.15 8.17
C TRP A 43 1.93 5.34 6.88
N ASP A 44 3.03 5.26 6.12
CA ASP A 44 3.21 4.41 4.94
C ASP A 44 4.23 3.31 5.25
N PRO A 45 3.79 2.10 5.55
CA PRO A 45 4.65 0.97 5.87
C PRO A 45 5.64 0.53 4.79
N SER A 46 5.40 0.89 3.53
CA SER A 46 6.27 0.51 2.40
C SER A 46 6.33 1.66 1.41
N MET A 47 7.08 2.71 1.78
CA MET A 47 7.05 4.01 1.08
C MET A 47 7.50 3.97 -0.38
N GLY A 48 8.25 2.94 -0.79
CA GLY A 48 8.63 2.68 -2.17
C GLY A 48 9.19 3.91 -2.89
N TYR A 49 8.81 4.12 -4.13
CA TYR A 49 9.34 5.22 -4.97
C TYR A 49 8.71 6.61 -4.73
N GLY A 50 8.04 6.82 -3.60
CA GLY A 50 7.62 8.15 -3.14
C GLY A 50 6.31 8.68 -3.69
N GLY A 51 5.54 7.88 -4.43
CA GLY A 51 4.23 8.34 -4.90
C GLY A 51 3.29 8.70 -3.75
N ARG A 52 3.32 7.95 -2.65
CA ARG A 52 2.52 8.24 -1.45
C ARG A 52 3.09 9.39 -0.62
N LEU A 53 4.42 9.57 -0.57
CA LEU A 53 5.04 10.76 0.02
C LEU A 53 4.62 12.04 -0.74
N LEU A 54 4.70 12.04 -2.07
CA LEU A 54 4.24 13.19 -2.87
C LEU A 54 2.75 13.46 -2.66
N GLY A 55 1.95 12.40 -2.51
CA GLY A 55 0.54 12.53 -2.13
C GLY A 55 0.33 13.19 -0.78
N ALA A 56 1.13 12.83 0.22
CA ALA A 56 1.08 13.42 1.56
C ALA A 56 1.51 14.89 1.57
N ILE A 57 2.55 15.24 0.81
CA ILE A 57 2.97 16.63 0.60
C ILE A 57 1.83 17.43 -0.03
N SER A 58 1.22 16.91 -1.10
CA SER A 58 0.09 17.55 -1.78
C SER A 58 -1.14 17.70 -0.89
N ALA A 59 -1.40 16.71 -0.04
CA ALA A 59 -2.53 16.72 0.88
C ALA A 59 -2.31 17.60 2.12
N GLY A 60 -1.08 18.01 2.41
CA GLY A 60 -0.75 18.83 3.57
C GLY A 60 -0.86 18.08 4.90
N VAL A 61 -0.41 16.83 4.96
CA VAL A 61 -0.41 15.99 6.16
C VAL A 61 1.01 15.65 6.62
N ASN A 62 1.18 15.39 7.91
CA ASN A 62 2.42 14.81 8.45
C ASN A 62 2.57 13.36 7.95
N TYR A 63 3.78 12.95 7.63
CA TYR A 63 4.04 11.65 7.02
C TYR A 63 5.18 10.92 7.72
N ILE A 64 4.94 9.64 7.99
CA ILE A 64 5.96 8.69 8.42
C ILE A 64 6.04 7.62 7.34
N GLY A 65 7.23 7.35 6.81
CA GLY A 65 7.46 6.30 5.81
C GLY A 65 8.52 5.33 6.28
N THR A 66 8.32 4.03 6.02
CA THR A 66 9.31 2.98 6.27
C THR A 66 9.64 2.25 4.98
N ASP A 67 10.93 2.01 4.70
CA ASP A 67 11.43 1.18 3.60
C ASP A 67 12.88 0.78 3.88
N PRO A 68 13.29 -0.49 3.73
CA PRO A 68 14.68 -0.90 3.98
C PRO A 68 15.63 -0.59 2.82
N CYS A 69 15.13 -0.32 1.61
CA CYS A 69 15.93 -0.14 0.40
C CYS A 69 16.72 1.17 0.42
N ILE A 70 18.05 1.09 0.37
CA ILE A 70 18.94 2.24 0.47
C ILE A 70 18.73 3.25 -0.67
N PRO A 71 18.79 2.84 -1.97
CA PRO A 71 18.59 3.80 -3.06
C PRO A 71 17.21 4.47 -3.04
N THR A 72 16.18 3.73 -2.59
CA THR A 72 14.82 4.26 -2.43
C THR A 72 14.80 5.33 -1.35
N TYR A 73 15.34 5.02 -0.18
CA TYR A 73 15.41 5.96 0.95
C TYR A 73 16.12 7.27 0.59
N GLU A 74 17.32 7.19 -0.03
CA GLU A 74 18.08 8.37 -0.46
C GLU A 74 17.34 9.21 -1.52
N GLY A 75 16.58 8.56 -2.40
CA GLY A 75 15.72 9.24 -3.37
C GLY A 75 14.58 10.00 -2.72
N LEU A 76 13.96 9.40 -1.68
CA LEU A 76 12.87 10.02 -0.93
C LEU A 76 13.31 11.18 -0.05
N GLU A 77 14.51 11.13 0.51
CA GLU A 77 15.07 12.29 1.23
C GLU A 77 15.16 13.52 0.32
N LYS A 78 15.59 13.36 -0.92
CA LYS A 78 15.64 14.46 -1.90
C LYS A 78 14.25 15.01 -2.21
N ILE A 79 13.24 14.14 -2.36
CA ILE A 79 11.84 14.56 -2.56
C ILE A 79 11.35 15.36 -1.35
N ARG A 80 11.57 14.84 -0.13
CA ARG A 80 11.22 15.54 1.11
C ARG A 80 11.86 16.92 1.19
N ASP A 81 13.15 17.00 0.94
CA ASP A 81 13.94 18.23 1.11
C ASP A 81 13.59 19.29 0.05
N GLU A 82 13.20 18.86 -1.16
CA GLU A 82 12.83 19.77 -2.26
C GLU A 82 11.36 20.22 -2.20
N TYR A 83 10.44 19.31 -1.85
CA TYR A 83 8.99 19.56 -1.96
C TYR A 83 8.26 19.59 -0.62
N GLY A 84 8.87 19.18 0.48
CA GLY A 84 8.26 19.14 1.80
C GLY A 84 7.92 20.53 2.34
N HIS A 85 6.75 20.68 2.93
CA HIS A 85 6.34 21.91 3.60
C HIS A 85 7.09 22.10 4.91
N LYS A 86 7.68 23.28 5.14
CA LYS A 86 8.53 23.55 6.31
C LYS A 86 7.80 23.45 7.67
N HIS A 87 6.49 23.57 7.67
CA HIS A 87 5.66 23.51 8.88
C HIS A 87 5.07 22.12 9.15
N LEU A 88 5.36 21.13 8.28
CA LEU A 88 4.93 19.75 8.41
C LEU A 88 6.12 18.81 8.66
N SER A 89 5.83 17.65 9.25
CA SER A 89 6.84 16.64 9.54
C SER A 89 6.79 15.52 8.49
N TYR A 90 7.95 15.20 7.91
CA TYR A 90 8.12 14.08 6.99
C TYR A 90 9.26 13.19 7.49
N THR A 91 8.92 12.20 8.30
CA THR A 91 9.86 11.26 8.89
C THR A 91 10.04 10.06 7.97
N LEU A 92 11.25 9.86 7.47
CA LEU A 92 11.62 8.72 6.64
C LEU A 92 12.53 7.80 7.45
N LEU A 93 12.20 6.51 7.50
CA LEU A 93 12.91 5.52 8.30
C LEU A 93 13.39 4.37 7.41
N ARG A 94 14.70 4.13 7.40
CA ARG A 94 15.32 3.04 6.65
C ARG A 94 15.25 1.74 7.43
N GLN A 95 14.07 1.14 7.47
CA GLN A 95 13.83 -0.14 8.16
C GLN A 95 12.59 -0.83 7.62
N GLY A 96 12.44 -2.12 7.88
CA GLY A 96 11.21 -2.86 7.59
C GLY A 96 10.07 -2.41 8.51
N SER A 97 8.87 -2.35 7.97
CA SER A 97 7.66 -1.92 8.70
C SER A 97 7.29 -2.85 9.87
N GLU A 98 7.68 -4.11 9.80
CA GLU A 98 7.47 -5.07 10.89
C GLU A 98 8.27 -4.74 12.16
N THR A 99 9.35 -3.94 12.01
CA THR A 99 10.19 -3.50 13.14
C THR A 99 9.87 -2.10 13.63
N TYR A 100 9.11 -1.32 12.86
CA TYR A 100 8.66 0.00 13.28
C TYR A 100 7.47 -0.10 14.22
N ILE A 101 7.61 0.43 15.40
CA ILE A 101 6.54 0.48 16.41
C ILE A 101 6.13 1.95 16.57
N PRO A 102 5.00 2.36 16.00
CA PRO A 102 4.50 3.71 16.20
C PRO A 102 4.07 3.95 17.66
N GLU A 103 4.06 5.20 18.07
CA GLU A 103 3.45 5.60 19.34
C GLU A 103 1.95 5.24 19.33
N ASP A 104 1.45 4.79 20.49
CA ASP A 104 0.06 4.37 20.64
C ASP A 104 -0.91 5.51 20.32
N ASN A 105 -1.89 5.24 19.47
CA ASN A 105 -2.94 6.19 19.09
C ASN A 105 -2.41 7.56 18.59
N SER A 106 -1.31 7.56 17.84
CA SER A 106 -0.68 8.75 17.26
C SER A 106 -1.06 8.99 15.79
N LEU A 107 -1.54 7.96 15.10
CA LEU A 107 -1.77 8.00 13.66
C LEU A 107 -3.24 8.24 13.31
N ASP A 108 -3.47 9.08 12.32
CA ASP A 108 -4.81 9.36 11.79
C ASP A 108 -5.19 8.44 10.63
N PHE A 109 -4.20 7.95 9.88
CA PHE A 109 -4.41 7.00 8.81
C PHE A 109 -3.14 6.19 8.55
N VAL A 110 -3.29 4.92 8.21
CA VAL A 110 -2.21 4.08 7.68
C VAL A 110 -2.58 3.66 6.27
N PHE A 111 -1.69 3.90 5.30
CA PHE A 111 -1.96 3.55 3.92
C PHE A 111 -0.72 3.04 3.20
N THR A 112 -0.80 1.83 2.65
CA THR A 112 0.32 1.24 1.92
C THR A 112 -0.14 0.25 0.85
N SER A 113 0.80 -0.06 -0.04
CA SER A 113 0.81 -1.24 -0.89
C SER A 113 2.00 -2.07 -0.41
N PRO A 114 1.79 -3.18 0.32
CA PRO A 114 2.89 -4.02 0.80
C PRO A 114 3.69 -4.61 -0.37
N PRO A 115 4.97 -4.96 -0.18
CA PRO A 115 5.75 -5.65 -1.21
C PRO A 115 5.06 -6.97 -1.60
N TYR A 116 5.10 -7.31 -2.87
CA TYR A 116 4.47 -8.54 -3.38
C TYR A 116 5.46 -9.72 -3.26
N PHE A 117 5.21 -10.62 -2.32
CA PHE A 117 6.09 -11.77 -2.08
C PHE A 117 6.30 -12.62 -3.34
N GLY A 118 7.57 -12.83 -3.70
CA GLY A 118 7.96 -13.65 -4.85
C GLY A 118 7.62 -13.08 -6.24
N TRP A 119 7.06 -11.85 -6.30
CA TRP A 119 6.66 -11.23 -7.57
C TRP A 119 7.59 -10.10 -8.01
N GLU A 120 8.07 -9.30 -7.08
CA GLU A 120 8.90 -8.13 -7.34
C GLU A 120 10.25 -8.27 -6.61
N ALA A 121 11.33 -7.87 -7.28
CA ALA A 121 12.64 -7.74 -6.66
C ALA A 121 12.89 -6.26 -6.39
N TYR A 122 13.01 -5.90 -5.11
CA TYR A 122 13.16 -4.51 -4.66
C TYR A 122 14.61 -4.12 -4.39
N GLY A 123 15.47 -5.09 -4.08
CA GLY A 123 16.88 -4.90 -3.77
C GLY A 123 17.49 -6.16 -3.17
N ASP A 124 18.78 -6.10 -2.87
CA ASP A 124 19.55 -7.22 -2.31
C ASP A 124 19.85 -7.03 -0.81
N GLU A 125 19.27 -6.01 -0.19
CA GLU A 125 19.47 -5.72 1.23
C GLU A 125 18.88 -6.85 2.10
N PRO A 126 19.60 -7.32 3.14
CA PRO A 126 19.14 -8.40 4.02
C PRO A 126 17.82 -8.10 4.73
N GLU A 127 17.51 -6.83 4.92
CA GLU A 127 16.28 -6.33 5.55
C GLU A 127 15.05 -6.36 4.63
N GLN A 128 15.23 -6.65 3.32
CA GLN A 128 14.12 -6.83 2.41
C GLN A 128 13.23 -7.98 2.89
N SER A 129 11.92 -7.74 2.96
CA SER A 129 10.98 -8.68 3.58
C SER A 129 11.00 -10.07 2.92
N SER A 130 11.18 -10.17 1.60
CA SER A 130 11.26 -11.44 0.86
C SER A 130 12.58 -12.18 1.06
N ILE A 131 13.65 -11.48 1.47
CA ILE A 131 14.95 -12.09 1.82
C ILE A 131 14.93 -12.52 3.27
N LYS A 132 14.52 -11.64 4.19
CA LYS A 132 14.43 -11.89 5.62
C LYS A 132 13.44 -13.00 5.98
N PHE A 133 12.33 -13.08 5.26
CA PHE A 133 11.27 -14.08 5.43
C PHE A 133 11.09 -14.88 4.15
N SER A 134 11.90 -15.92 3.98
CA SER A 134 12.11 -16.62 2.71
C SER A 134 10.95 -17.52 2.25
N THR A 135 9.94 -17.75 3.08
CA THR A 135 8.73 -18.50 2.72
C THR A 135 7.49 -17.64 2.81
N SER A 136 6.46 -17.92 2.02
CA SER A 136 5.19 -17.20 2.04
C SER A 136 4.55 -17.18 3.43
N ASP A 137 4.61 -18.31 4.16
CA ASP A 137 4.04 -18.40 5.50
C ASP A 137 4.82 -17.53 6.50
N MET A 138 6.16 -17.57 6.47
CA MET A 138 6.98 -16.70 7.33
C MET A 138 6.76 -15.22 6.99
N TRP A 139 6.69 -14.90 5.70
CA TRP A 139 6.44 -13.54 5.24
C TRP A 139 5.05 -13.05 5.69
N ARG A 140 4.01 -13.89 5.54
CA ARG A 140 2.66 -13.61 5.99
C ARG A 140 2.59 -13.36 7.49
N GLU A 141 3.17 -14.24 8.32
CA GLU A 141 3.06 -14.17 9.78
C GLU A 141 4.01 -13.15 10.41
N LYS A 142 5.25 -13.06 9.92
CA LYS A 142 6.29 -12.24 10.58
C LYS A 142 6.47 -10.86 9.98
N PHE A 143 6.09 -10.65 8.72
CA PHE A 143 6.13 -9.36 8.08
C PHE A 143 4.73 -8.74 7.99
N LEU A 144 3.81 -9.33 7.22
CA LEU A 144 2.52 -8.71 6.92
C LEU A 144 1.66 -8.55 8.17
N LEU A 145 1.45 -9.65 8.93
CA LEU A 145 0.67 -9.60 10.17
C LEU A 145 1.29 -8.67 11.20
N GLN A 146 2.63 -8.68 11.34
CA GLN A 146 3.30 -7.80 12.31
C GLN A 146 3.15 -6.33 11.91
N THR A 147 3.30 -6.00 10.63
CA THR A 147 3.04 -4.65 10.12
C THR A 147 1.60 -4.20 10.39
N ILE A 148 0.62 -5.08 10.14
CA ILE A 148 -0.80 -4.79 10.42
C ILE A 148 -1.05 -4.59 11.93
N LYS A 149 -0.43 -5.39 12.80
CA LYS A 149 -0.51 -5.19 14.28
C LYS A 149 0.11 -3.87 14.72
N ASN A 150 1.24 -3.48 14.14
CA ASN A 150 1.87 -2.18 14.40
C ASN A 150 0.96 -1.03 13.95
N ALA A 151 0.29 -1.17 12.79
CA ALA A 151 -0.71 -0.21 12.33
C ALA A 151 -1.90 -0.11 13.30
N TYR A 152 -2.41 -1.24 13.78
CA TYR A 152 -3.50 -1.25 14.78
C TYR A 152 -3.11 -0.52 16.05
N LYS A 153 -1.90 -0.77 16.55
CA LYS A 153 -1.37 -0.10 17.75
C LYS A 153 -1.28 1.42 17.56
N GLY A 154 -0.69 1.87 16.44
CA GLY A 154 -0.45 3.28 16.17
C GLY A 154 -1.69 4.10 15.82
N LEU A 155 -2.69 3.51 15.19
CA LEU A 155 -3.91 4.21 14.81
C LEU A 155 -4.71 4.68 16.02
N LYS A 156 -5.25 5.89 15.96
CA LYS A 156 -6.25 6.40 16.89
C LYS A 156 -7.55 5.60 16.77
N GLN A 157 -8.39 5.63 17.80
CA GLN A 157 -9.71 4.99 17.77
C GLN A 157 -10.57 5.56 16.63
N ASN A 158 -11.35 4.69 16.00
CA ASN A 158 -12.21 5.01 14.86
C ASN A 158 -11.48 5.44 13.57
N LYS A 159 -10.15 5.37 13.53
CA LYS A 159 -9.35 5.65 12.33
C LYS A 159 -9.11 4.39 11.49
N PHE A 160 -8.53 4.55 10.32
CA PHE A 160 -8.56 3.55 9.25
C PHE A 160 -7.17 3.11 8.81
N LEU A 161 -7.11 1.85 8.37
CA LEU A 161 -6.01 1.25 7.61
C LEU A 161 -6.49 1.00 6.18
N GLY A 162 -5.77 1.49 5.19
CA GLY A 162 -5.95 1.18 3.77
C GLY A 162 -4.85 0.27 3.25
N LEU A 163 -5.19 -0.87 2.66
CA LEU A 163 -4.23 -1.81 2.05
C LEU A 163 -4.56 -2.03 0.58
N ASN A 164 -3.67 -1.56 -0.31
CA ASN A 164 -3.77 -1.81 -1.74
C ASN A 164 -3.00 -3.09 -2.08
N VAL A 165 -3.69 -4.17 -2.28
CA VAL A 165 -3.15 -5.49 -2.60
C VAL A 165 -3.96 -6.15 -3.71
N ALA A 166 -3.30 -6.95 -4.55
CA ALA A 166 -3.97 -7.76 -5.56
C ALA A 166 -3.35 -9.15 -5.62
N ASN A 167 -4.15 -10.16 -5.92
CA ASN A 167 -3.68 -11.52 -6.13
C ASN A 167 -2.71 -11.59 -7.31
N THR A 168 -1.62 -12.34 -7.15
CA THR A 168 -0.62 -12.57 -8.19
C THR A 168 -0.57 -14.05 -8.57
N LYS A 169 0.18 -14.38 -9.63
CA LYS A 169 0.41 -15.78 -10.00
C LYS A 169 1.17 -16.55 -8.91
N GLN A 170 2.06 -15.88 -8.19
CA GLN A 170 2.88 -16.45 -7.12
C GLN A 170 2.15 -16.50 -5.79
N TYR A 171 1.24 -15.54 -5.53
CA TYR A 171 0.47 -15.48 -4.30
C TYR A 171 -1.01 -15.28 -4.63
N LYS A 172 -1.72 -16.39 -4.82
CA LYS A 172 -3.10 -16.39 -5.33
C LYS A 172 -4.15 -16.00 -4.29
N THR A 173 -3.82 -16.10 -3.00
CA THR A 173 -4.69 -15.81 -1.85
C THR A 173 -4.29 -14.54 -1.12
N PHE A 174 -3.51 -13.65 -1.74
CA PHE A 174 -2.96 -12.48 -1.08
C PHE A 174 -4.05 -11.50 -0.60
N GLU A 175 -5.12 -11.34 -1.39
CA GLU A 175 -6.27 -10.50 -1.03
C GLU A 175 -6.98 -11.07 0.21
N GLU A 176 -7.29 -12.37 0.19
CA GLU A 176 -7.96 -13.09 1.28
C GLU A 176 -7.13 -13.08 2.56
N ASP A 177 -5.86 -13.50 2.45
CA ASP A 177 -4.95 -13.52 3.59
C ASP A 177 -4.80 -12.12 4.23
N THR A 178 -4.75 -11.07 3.41
CA THR A 178 -4.68 -9.68 3.92
C THR A 178 -5.91 -9.32 4.74
N VAL A 179 -7.11 -9.67 4.27
CA VAL A 179 -8.37 -9.42 5.00
C VAL A 179 -8.41 -10.21 6.31
N ASP A 180 -8.02 -11.49 6.27
CA ASP A 180 -8.04 -12.34 7.46
C ASP A 180 -7.00 -11.90 8.51
N LEU A 181 -5.80 -11.52 8.08
CA LEU A 181 -4.76 -11.00 8.97
C LEU A 181 -5.16 -9.64 9.60
N ALA A 182 -5.84 -8.78 8.86
CA ALA A 182 -6.35 -7.53 9.41
C ALA A 182 -7.42 -7.78 10.49
N LYS A 183 -8.35 -8.71 10.25
CA LYS A 183 -9.33 -9.15 11.25
C LYS A 183 -8.65 -9.77 12.48
N GLN A 184 -7.64 -10.63 12.28
CA GLN A 184 -6.86 -11.24 13.36
C GLN A 184 -6.14 -10.18 14.21
N ALA A 185 -5.70 -9.07 13.61
CA ALA A 185 -5.09 -7.95 14.32
C ALA A 185 -6.09 -7.07 15.09
N GLY A 186 -7.41 -7.28 14.91
CA GLY A 186 -8.48 -6.56 15.60
C GLY A 186 -9.24 -5.54 14.75
N PHE A 187 -8.93 -5.42 13.48
CA PHE A 187 -9.63 -4.52 12.57
C PHE A 187 -10.99 -5.06 12.12
N THR A 188 -11.91 -4.15 11.83
CA THR A 188 -13.15 -4.44 11.11
C THR A 188 -13.01 -4.02 9.65
N HIS A 189 -13.20 -4.95 8.69
CA HIS A 189 -13.28 -4.61 7.27
C HIS A 189 -14.56 -3.83 7.01
N THR A 190 -14.45 -2.60 6.53
CA THR A 190 -15.61 -1.70 6.35
C THR A 190 -15.95 -1.44 4.90
N ASP A 191 -14.95 -1.47 3.99
CA ASP A 191 -15.17 -1.16 2.58
C ASP A 191 -14.05 -1.74 1.69
N THR A 192 -14.31 -1.83 0.39
CA THR A 192 -13.31 -2.14 -0.64
C THR A 192 -13.44 -1.14 -1.79
N TRP A 193 -12.42 -0.33 -1.96
CA TRP A 193 -12.34 0.65 -3.03
C TRP A 193 -11.57 0.08 -4.21
N TRP A 194 -11.81 0.63 -5.40
CA TRP A 194 -11.22 0.13 -6.63
C TRP A 194 -10.34 1.19 -7.28
N LEU A 195 -9.03 0.97 -7.23
CA LEU A 195 -8.06 1.82 -7.90
C LEU A 195 -7.99 1.46 -9.38
N SER A 196 -8.44 2.36 -10.26
CA SER A 196 -8.29 2.18 -11.71
C SER A 196 -6.82 2.31 -12.10
N LEU A 197 -6.26 1.29 -12.73
CA LEU A 197 -4.91 1.34 -13.27
C LEU A 197 -4.90 2.09 -14.60
N SER A 198 -3.84 2.89 -14.85
CA SER A 198 -3.65 3.53 -16.14
C SER A 198 -3.36 2.47 -17.20
N THR A 199 -4.04 2.54 -18.34
CA THR A 199 -3.66 1.79 -19.54
C THR A 199 -2.27 2.27 -19.97
N GLN A 200 -1.31 1.34 -20.09
CA GLN A 200 -0.02 1.68 -20.69
C GLN A 200 -0.28 2.08 -22.16
N GLN A 201 -0.03 3.34 -22.50
CA GLN A 201 0.03 3.76 -23.90
C GLN A 201 1.18 3.00 -24.58
N GLY A 202 0.87 2.14 -25.56
CA GLY A 202 1.86 1.42 -26.39
C GLY A 202 1.82 -0.11 -26.34
N GLY A 203 0.92 -0.73 -25.62
CA GLY A 203 0.59 -2.15 -25.79
C GLY A 203 -0.47 -2.29 -26.88
N SER A 204 -0.13 -2.86 -28.05
CA SER A 204 -1.12 -3.36 -28.99
C SER A 204 -2.16 -4.15 -28.20
N ALA A 205 -3.42 -3.82 -28.39
CA ALA A 205 -4.53 -4.62 -27.93
C ALA A 205 -4.47 -5.98 -28.65
N VAL A 206 -3.63 -6.88 -28.17
CA VAL A 206 -3.81 -8.29 -28.46
C VAL A 206 -4.95 -8.71 -27.55
N SER A 207 -6.15 -8.71 -28.13
CA SER A 207 -7.28 -9.42 -27.60
C SER A 207 -6.90 -10.90 -27.55
N THR A 208 -6.36 -11.36 -26.45
CA THR A 208 -6.47 -12.78 -26.11
C THR A 208 -7.92 -12.99 -25.69
N LEU A 209 -8.74 -13.23 -26.69
CA LEU A 209 -9.99 -13.96 -26.58
C LEU A 209 -9.63 -15.41 -26.25
N ASP A 210 -9.28 -15.67 -25.02
CA ASP A 210 -9.37 -16.99 -24.42
C ASP A 210 -10.00 -16.79 -23.06
N GLY A 211 -11.32 -17.00 -23.08
CA GLY A 211 -12.17 -16.96 -21.93
C GLY A 211 -11.86 -18.09 -20.98
N ASP A 212 -11.15 -17.80 -19.93
CA ASP A 212 -11.24 -18.62 -18.72
C ASP A 212 -12.30 -18.01 -17.80
N THR A 213 -13.54 -18.37 -18.11
CA THR A 213 -14.73 -17.95 -17.36
C THR A 213 -14.80 -18.55 -15.96
N THR A 214 -13.94 -19.50 -15.64
CA THR A 214 -13.93 -20.22 -14.36
C THR A 214 -13.15 -19.44 -13.27
N GLU A 215 -12.03 -18.83 -13.61
CA GLU A 215 -11.26 -18.00 -12.65
C GLU A 215 -12.00 -16.71 -12.27
N THR A 216 -12.76 -16.15 -13.21
CA THR A 216 -13.54 -14.92 -12.96
C THR A 216 -14.69 -15.17 -11.98
N LYS A 217 -15.31 -16.35 -12.03
CA LYS A 217 -16.42 -16.73 -11.11
C LYS A 217 -15.93 -17.00 -9.69
N GLN A 218 -14.76 -17.61 -9.49
CA GLN A 218 -14.19 -17.82 -8.16
C GLN A 218 -13.76 -16.50 -7.49
N LYS A 219 -13.19 -15.54 -8.24
CA LYS A 219 -12.87 -14.20 -7.72
C LYS A 219 -14.12 -13.41 -7.29
N GLN A 220 -15.26 -13.57 -7.96
CA GLN A 220 -16.50 -12.89 -7.60
C GLN A 220 -17.12 -13.43 -6.30
N GLN A 221 -16.84 -14.67 -5.92
CA GLN A 221 -17.46 -15.32 -4.75
C GLN A 221 -16.84 -14.86 -3.43
N TYR A 222 -15.55 -14.41 -3.43
CA TYR A 222 -14.82 -14.01 -2.23
C TYR A 222 -15.02 -12.54 -1.86
N MET A 223 -15.32 -11.68 -2.81
CA MET A 223 -15.40 -10.22 -2.63
C MET A 223 -16.77 -9.74 -2.08
N GLY A 224 -17.70 -10.65 -1.73
CA GLY A 224 -18.97 -10.31 -1.09
C GLY A 224 -19.76 -9.22 -1.83
N GLU A 225 -20.20 -8.19 -1.12
CA GLU A 225 -20.97 -7.06 -1.67
C GLU A 225 -20.14 -6.12 -2.55
N TYR A 226 -18.81 -6.18 -2.50
CA TYR A 226 -17.90 -5.25 -3.19
C TYR A 226 -17.47 -5.80 -4.56
N LYS A 227 -18.36 -5.70 -5.54
CA LYS A 227 -18.06 -6.17 -6.90
C LYS A 227 -17.02 -5.29 -7.58
N ARG A 228 -15.99 -5.96 -8.16
CA ARG A 228 -15.03 -5.29 -9.04
C ARG A 228 -15.76 -4.60 -10.19
N PRO A 229 -15.47 -3.31 -10.48
CA PRO A 229 -16.06 -2.63 -11.63
C PRO A 229 -15.71 -3.35 -12.94
N ASP A 230 -16.72 -3.63 -13.75
CA ASP A 230 -16.53 -4.15 -15.11
C ASP A 230 -16.60 -2.98 -16.09
N VAL A 231 -15.43 -2.41 -16.38
CA VAL A 231 -15.28 -1.34 -17.37
C VAL A 231 -14.31 -1.82 -18.43
N SER A 232 -14.81 -1.98 -19.65
CA SER A 232 -14.03 -2.46 -20.79
C SER A 232 -12.70 -1.73 -20.95
N GLY A 233 -11.60 -2.50 -21.06
CA GLY A 233 -10.25 -1.98 -21.27
C GLY A 233 -9.57 -1.38 -20.03
N ARG A 234 -10.19 -1.41 -18.84
CA ARG A 234 -9.60 -0.93 -17.60
C ARG A 234 -9.31 -2.08 -16.64
N LYS A 235 -8.16 -2.02 -15.98
CA LYS A 235 -7.81 -2.89 -14.86
C LYS A 235 -8.01 -2.13 -13.57
N PHE A 236 -8.43 -2.85 -12.54
CA PHE A 236 -8.65 -2.30 -11.21
C PHE A 236 -7.91 -3.16 -10.17
N GLU A 237 -7.36 -2.51 -9.16
CA GLU A 237 -6.82 -3.15 -7.98
C GLU A 237 -7.64 -2.74 -6.75
N PRO A 238 -7.92 -3.67 -5.83
CA PRO A 238 -8.66 -3.35 -4.61
C PRO A 238 -7.77 -2.59 -3.62
N VAL A 239 -8.42 -1.66 -2.92
CA VAL A 239 -7.91 -1.05 -1.70
C VAL A 239 -8.88 -1.44 -0.58
N PHE A 240 -8.45 -2.35 0.28
CA PHE A 240 -9.24 -2.78 1.42
C PHE A 240 -9.17 -1.74 2.53
N ILE A 241 -10.31 -1.33 3.05
CA ILE A 241 -10.44 -0.33 4.11
C ILE A 241 -10.88 -1.02 5.39
N PHE A 242 -10.08 -0.84 6.42
CA PHE A 242 -10.29 -1.44 7.74
C PHE A 242 -10.36 -0.35 8.79
N LYS A 243 -11.29 -0.50 9.73
CA LYS A 243 -11.48 0.42 10.85
C LYS A 243 -10.96 -0.18 12.14
N LYS A 244 -10.24 0.61 12.94
CA LYS A 244 -9.95 0.31 14.34
C LYS A 244 -11.16 0.72 15.19
N CYS A 245 -11.81 -0.26 15.82
CA CYS A 245 -12.97 -0.07 16.68
C CYS A 245 -12.62 -0.13 18.16
#